data_b72009efab19ed4246fe4fed39fca006
#
_entry.id   b72009efab19ed4246fe4fed39fca006
#
_cell.length_a   1.000
_cell.length_b   1.000
_cell.length_c   1.000
_cell.angle_alpha   90.00
_cell.angle_beta   90.00
_cell.angle_gamma   90.00
#
_symmetry.space_group_name_H-M   'P 1'
#
loop_
_entity.id
_entity.type
_entity.pdbx_description
1 polymer ?
#
loop_
_entity_poly.entity_id
_entity_poly.type
_entity_poly.pdbx_seq_one_letter_code
_entity_poly.pdbx_strand_id
1 'polypeptide(L)'
;MEVLTIAKFDHQLNEEIRDKEIRLIGADGAQLGIVSAAQANAMAEEQGMDLVKISPNATPPVCKIMDYSKYCFDQKKREKEAKKNQRVVEIKEIRMSPSIDTNDFNTKVKAAQKFLSDGNRVKVSVRFRGREMAHANLGEKLLLDFAASCAEIAAMEKNPKLEGRFMAIFLAPKNSK
;
A
#
# COMPACT_ATOMS: atom_id res chain seq x y z
N MET A 1 12.85 -5.92 14.19
CA MET A 1 13.27 -5.63 12.81
C MET A 1 12.80 -6.78 11.96
N GLU A 2 11.60 -6.65 11.38
CA GLU A 2 11.12 -7.64 10.41
C GLU A 2 11.84 -7.39 9.10
N VAL A 3 12.68 -8.33 8.72
CA VAL A 3 13.30 -8.37 7.41
C VAL A 3 12.18 -8.66 6.43
N LEU A 4 11.76 -7.65 5.67
CA LEU A 4 10.90 -7.80 4.50
C LEU A 4 11.61 -8.76 3.55
N THR A 5 11.25 -10.03 3.64
CA THR A 5 11.67 -11.05 2.69
C THR A 5 11.12 -10.63 1.34
N ILE A 6 12.01 -10.15 0.48
CA ILE A 6 11.73 -9.94 -0.94
C ILE A 6 11.19 -11.27 -1.44
N ALA A 7 9.94 -11.29 -1.90
CA ALA A 7 9.34 -12.48 -2.49
C ALA A 7 10.24 -12.93 -3.65
N LYS A 8 11.06 -13.94 -3.36
CA LYS A 8 11.81 -14.67 -4.36
C LYS A 8 10.73 -15.38 -5.15
N PHE A 9 10.67 -15.17 -6.47
CA PHE A 9 9.81 -15.97 -7.34
C PHE A 9 10.32 -17.41 -7.29
N ASP A 10 9.79 -18.18 -6.36
CA ASP A 10 10.21 -19.55 -6.07
C ASP A 10 9.33 -20.49 -6.87
N HIS A 11 9.43 -20.36 -8.22
CA HIS A 11 8.76 -21.29 -9.13
C HIS A 11 9.63 -22.52 -9.32
N GLN A 12 9.03 -23.69 -9.28
CA GLN A 12 9.70 -24.90 -9.70
C GLN A 12 9.90 -24.87 -11.22
N LEU A 13 11.11 -25.22 -11.67
CA LEU A 13 11.52 -25.15 -13.07
C LEU A 13 11.95 -26.52 -13.56
N ASN A 14 11.68 -26.81 -14.80
CA ASN A 14 12.21 -27.95 -15.55
C ASN A 14 12.18 -29.27 -14.72
N GLU A 15 13.34 -29.82 -14.38
CA GLU A 15 13.51 -31.07 -13.64
C GLU A 15 13.05 -31.03 -12.17
N GLU A 16 12.85 -29.84 -11.61
CA GLU A 16 12.30 -29.69 -10.25
C GLU A 16 10.82 -30.06 -10.20
N ILE A 17 10.12 -30.06 -11.35
CA ILE A 17 8.72 -30.41 -11.49
C ILE A 17 8.60 -31.94 -11.58
N ARG A 18 8.23 -32.59 -10.47
CA ARG A 18 8.17 -34.06 -10.33
C ARG A 18 6.73 -34.60 -10.29
N ASP A 19 5.77 -33.77 -10.66
CA ASP A 19 4.37 -34.17 -10.69
C ASP A 19 4.13 -35.20 -11.79
N LYS A 20 3.28 -36.20 -11.52
CA LYS A 20 2.96 -37.25 -12.50
C LYS A 20 2.18 -36.69 -13.69
N GLU A 21 1.26 -35.80 -13.43
CA GLU A 21 0.38 -35.15 -14.40
C GLU A 21 0.36 -33.66 -14.15
N ILE A 22 0.49 -32.88 -15.21
CA ILE A 22 0.44 -31.42 -15.19
C ILE A 22 -0.47 -30.92 -16.31
N ARG A 23 -1.11 -29.80 -16.10
CA ARG A 23 -1.82 -29.09 -17.16
C ARG A 23 -0.84 -28.14 -17.84
N LEU A 24 -0.53 -28.43 -19.10
CA LEU A 24 0.47 -27.71 -19.86
C LEU A 24 -0.16 -26.59 -20.69
N ILE A 25 0.47 -25.41 -20.62
CA ILE A 25 0.19 -24.26 -21.47
C ILE A 25 1.43 -24.01 -22.33
N GLY A 26 1.24 -23.89 -23.63
CA GLY A 26 2.31 -23.59 -24.58
C GLY A 26 2.84 -22.17 -24.46
N ALA A 27 3.93 -21.88 -25.17
CA ALA A 27 4.57 -20.56 -25.21
C ALA A 27 3.63 -19.49 -25.78
N ASP A 28 2.80 -19.86 -26.74
CA ASP A 28 1.74 -19.04 -27.36
C ASP A 28 0.51 -18.82 -26.47
N GLY A 29 0.43 -19.51 -25.33
CA GLY A 29 -0.70 -19.48 -24.42
C GLY A 29 -1.79 -20.50 -24.74
N ALA A 30 -1.62 -21.37 -25.74
CA ALA A 30 -2.55 -22.44 -26.04
C ALA A 30 -2.54 -23.52 -24.94
N GLN A 31 -3.71 -24.07 -24.62
CA GLN A 31 -3.81 -25.18 -23.67
C GLN A 31 -3.49 -26.49 -24.39
N LEU A 32 -2.39 -27.11 -24.02
CA LEU A 32 -1.94 -28.40 -24.62
C LEU A 32 -2.51 -29.63 -23.92
N GLY A 33 -3.30 -29.40 -22.84
CA GLY A 33 -3.97 -30.47 -22.11
C GLY A 33 -3.19 -30.99 -20.91
N ILE A 34 -3.49 -32.22 -20.50
CA ILE A 34 -2.85 -32.88 -19.36
C ILE A 34 -1.77 -33.82 -19.92
N VAL A 35 -0.55 -33.62 -19.50
CA VAL A 35 0.64 -34.40 -19.93
C VAL A 35 1.51 -34.74 -18.73
N SER A 36 2.44 -35.67 -18.88
CA SER A 36 3.42 -35.95 -17.85
C SER A 36 4.47 -34.84 -17.79
N ALA A 37 5.09 -34.60 -16.63
CA ALA A 37 6.14 -33.59 -16.48
C ALA A 37 7.34 -33.88 -17.41
N ALA A 38 7.67 -35.15 -17.63
CA ALA A 38 8.77 -35.54 -18.53
C ALA A 38 8.47 -35.15 -20.00
N GLN A 39 7.25 -35.37 -20.48
CA GLN A 39 6.85 -34.95 -21.82
C GLN A 39 6.84 -33.43 -21.97
N ALA A 40 6.36 -32.73 -20.96
CA ALA A 40 6.34 -31.26 -20.95
C ALA A 40 7.76 -30.67 -20.96
N ASN A 41 8.71 -31.27 -20.23
CA ASN A 41 10.11 -30.86 -20.24
C ASN A 41 10.73 -31.05 -21.63
N ALA A 42 10.55 -32.21 -22.26
CA ALA A 42 11.02 -32.46 -23.63
C ALA A 42 10.48 -31.41 -24.62
N MET A 43 9.19 -31.08 -24.53
CA MET A 43 8.57 -30.03 -25.38
C MET A 43 9.13 -28.62 -25.11
N ALA A 44 9.51 -28.32 -23.87
CA ALA A 44 10.15 -27.05 -23.52
C ALA A 44 11.60 -26.98 -24.06
N GLU A 45 12.37 -28.08 -23.94
CA GLU A 45 13.74 -28.19 -24.47
C GLU A 45 13.78 -28.07 -26.00
N GLU A 46 12.85 -28.73 -26.73
CA GLU A 46 12.73 -28.59 -28.18
C GLU A 46 12.52 -27.16 -28.65
N GLN A 47 11.86 -26.34 -27.82
CA GLN A 47 11.62 -24.92 -28.09
C GLN A 47 12.72 -24.00 -27.52
N GLY A 48 13.73 -24.55 -26.83
CA GLY A 48 14.77 -23.77 -26.17
C GLY A 48 14.24 -22.85 -25.06
N MET A 49 13.16 -23.27 -24.37
CA MET A 49 12.47 -22.54 -23.32
C MET A 49 12.43 -23.35 -22.03
N ASP A 50 11.96 -22.70 -20.95
CA ASP A 50 11.81 -23.31 -19.64
C ASP A 50 10.37 -23.79 -19.40
N LEU A 51 10.23 -24.91 -18.71
CA LEU A 51 8.95 -25.32 -18.13
C LEU A 51 8.83 -24.72 -16.73
N VAL A 52 7.79 -23.93 -16.49
CA VAL A 52 7.59 -23.18 -15.25
C VAL A 52 6.27 -23.59 -14.62
N LYS A 53 6.30 -24.00 -13.34
CA LYS A 53 5.10 -24.31 -12.56
C LYS A 53 4.49 -23.02 -12.02
N ILE A 54 3.41 -22.53 -12.66
CA ILE A 54 2.77 -21.25 -12.32
C ILE A 54 1.80 -21.43 -11.16
N SER A 55 1.04 -22.52 -11.13
CA SER A 55 -0.02 -22.75 -10.14
C SER A 55 0.16 -24.13 -9.48
N PRO A 56 0.91 -24.19 -8.37
CA PRO A 56 1.20 -25.44 -7.67
C PRO A 56 -0.03 -26.02 -6.96
N ASN A 57 -1.00 -25.17 -6.58
CA ASN A 57 -2.18 -25.56 -5.79
C ASN A 57 -3.34 -26.10 -6.65
N ALA A 58 -3.23 -26.05 -7.98
CA ALA A 58 -4.23 -26.61 -8.86
C ALA A 58 -4.10 -28.14 -8.94
N THR A 59 -5.20 -28.85 -9.23
CA THR A 59 -5.21 -30.31 -9.43
C THR A 59 -5.77 -30.62 -10.82
N PRO A 60 -4.94 -31.07 -11.80
CA PRO A 60 -3.47 -31.13 -11.76
C PRO A 60 -2.82 -29.75 -11.78
N PRO A 61 -1.53 -29.64 -11.32
CA PRO A 61 -0.82 -28.36 -11.29
C PRO A 61 -0.64 -27.77 -12.70
N VAL A 62 -0.65 -26.43 -12.79
CA VAL A 62 -0.53 -25.75 -14.08
C VAL A 62 0.92 -25.34 -14.32
N CYS A 63 1.44 -25.79 -15.46
CA CYS A 63 2.77 -25.42 -15.93
C CYS A 63 2.69 -24.73 -17.29
N LYS A 64 3.63 -23.85 -17.56
CA LYS A 64 3.71 -23.11 -18.82
C LYS A 64 5.12 -23.13 -19.37
N ILE A 65 5.23 -23.29 -20.67
CA ILE A 65 6.49 -23.15 -21.42
C ILE A 65 6.73 -21.66 -21.67
N MET A 66 7.87 -21.11 -21.19
CA MET A 66 8.23 -19.71 -21.40
C MET A 66 9.73 -19.48 -21.13
N ASP A 67 10.24 -18.36 -21.60
CA ASP A 67 11.54 -17.84 -21.15
C ASP A 67 11.38 -17.29 -19.71
N TYR A 68 11.91 -18.02 -18.73
CA TYR A 68 11.78 -17.66 -17.31
C TYR A 68 12.54 -16.38 -16.95
N SER A 69 13.67 -16.14 -17.59
CA SER A 69 14.46 -14.91 -17.37
C SER A 69 13.70 -13.68 -17.78
N LYS A 70 13.07 -13.70 -18.96
CA LYS A 70 12.21 -12.65 -19.46
C LYS A 70 10.97 -12.46 -18.58
N TYR A 71 10.35 -13.55 -18.17
CA TYR A 71 9.19 -13.51 -17.25
C TYR A 71 9.54 -12.82 -15.93
N CYS A 72 10.65 -13.18 -15.29
CA CYS A 72 11.12 -12.56 -14.06
C CYS A 72 11.42 -11.06 -14.24
N PHE A 73 12.02 -10.69 -15.37
CA PHE A 73 12.29 -9.30 -15.69
C PHE A 73 11.01 -8.50 -15.83
N ASP A 74 10.02 -9.01 -16.57
CA ASP A 74 8.74 -8.36 -16.79
C ASP A 74 7.93 -8.24 -15.48
N GLN A 75 7.96 -9.26 -14.63
CA GLN A 75 7.34 -9.19 -13.31
C GLN A 75 7.98 -8.12 -12.42
N LYS A 76 9.30 -8.10 -12.32
CA LYS A 76 10.01 -7.05 -11.57
C LYS A 76 9.71 -5.64 -12.11
N LYS A 77 9.58 -5.51 -13.42
CA LYS A 77 9.20 -4.23 -14.05
C LYS A 77 7.79 -3.82 -13.66
N ARG A 78 6.82 -4.74 -13.75
CA ARG A 78 5.42 -4.52 -13.34
C ARG A 78 5.31 -4.16 -11.86
N GLU A 79 6.02 -4.86 -10.99
CA GLU A 79 6.05 -4.55 -9.55
C GLU A 79 6.62 -3.16 -9.28
N LYS A 80 7.70 -2.81 -9.97
CA LYS A 80 8.31 -1.47 -9.84
C LYS A 80 7.36 -0.38 -10.32
N GLU A 81 6.67 -0.60 -11.43
CA GLU A 81 5.65 0.33 -11.96
C GLU A 81 4.44 0.42 -11.03
N ALA A 82 3.96 -0.72 -10.51
CA ALA A 82 2.87 -0.75 -9.54
C ALA A 82 3.23 0.01 -8.26
N LYS A 83 4.43 -0.23 -7.71
CA LYS A 83 4.94 0.54 -6.57
C LYS A 83 5.06 2.04 -6.86
N LYS A 84 5.53 2.41 -8.05
CA LYS A 84 5.65 3.82 -8.44
C LYS A 84 4.28 4.49 -8.58
N ASN A 85 3.29 3.77 -9.07
CA ASN A 85 1.93 4.26 -9.27
C ASN A 85 1.07 4.14 -7.99
N GLN A 86 1.54 3.43 -6.97
CA GLN A 86 0.85 3.33 -5.70
C GLN A 86 0.87 4.70 -5.01
N ARG A 87 -0.32 5.27 -4.81
CA ARG A 87 -0.48 6.53 -4.07
C ARG A 87 -0.16 6.27 -2.59
N VAL A 88 0.94 6.82 -2.12
CA VAL A 88 1.31 6.74 -0.70
C VAL A 88 0.53 7.83 0.04
N VAL A 89 -0.37 7.40 0.94
CA VAL A 89 -1.07 8.31 1.86
C VAL A 89 -0.13 8.66 3.00
N GLU A 90 0.34 9.90 3.05
CA GLU A 90 1.18 10.40 4.13
C GLU A 90 0.35 11.05 5.23
N ILE A 91 0.86 11.01 6.46
CA ILE A 91 0.28 11.75 7.59
C ILE A 91 1.04 13.07 7.73
N LYS A 92 0.41 14.17 7.36
CA LYS A 92 0.99 15.52 7.53
C LYS A 92 0.61 16.07 8.90
N GLU A 93 1.59 16.57 9.68
CA GLU A 93 1.34 17.13 11.00
C GLU A 93 1.26 18.64 10.96
N ILE A 94 0.20 19.19 11.56
CA ILE A 94 0.02 20.63 11.80
C ILE A 94 0.00 20.87 13.30
N ARG A 95 0.91 21.70 13.78
CA ARG A 95 1.04 22.03 15.20
C ARG A 95 0.54 23.44 15.46
N MET A 96 -0.20 23.59 16.58
CA MET A 96 -0.73 24.87 17.04
C MET A 96 -0.43 25.08 18.53
N SER A 97 -0.48 26.32 18.97
CA SER A 97 -0.53 26.69 20.39
C SER A 97 -1.97 26.98 20.79
N PRO A 98 -2.34 26.85 22.09
CA PRO A 98 -3.68 27.24 22.56
C PRO A 98 -4.01 28.71 22.34
N SER A 99 -2.97 29.58 22.28
CA SER A 99 -3.06 31.03 22.09
C SER A 99 -2.75 31.46 20.65
N ILE A 100 -3.12 30.63 19.65
CA ILE A 100 -2.89 30.95 18.24
C ILE A 100 -3.69 32.16 17.79
N ASP A 101 -3.10 33.01 16.97
CA ASP A 101 -3.82 34.13 16.33
C ASP A 101 -4.74 33.64 15.20
N THR A 102 -5.81 34.41 14.96
CA THR A 102 -6.83 34.07 13.95
C THR A 102 -6.25 33.96 12.54
N ASN A 103 -5.28 34.81 12.18
CA ASN A 103 -4.65 34.77 10.86
C ASN A 103 -3.80 33.50 10.68
N ASP A 104 -3.01 33.12 11.72
CA ASP A 104 -2.22 31.89 11.67
C ASP A 104 -3.11 30.65 11.68
N PHE A 105 -4.19 30.66 12.46
CA PHE A 105 -5.20 29.60 12.44
C PHE A 105 -5.76 29.39 11.02
N ASN A 106 -6.23 30.44 10.35
CA ASN A 106 -6.79 30.37 9.00
C ASN A 106 -5.75 29.90 7.98
N THR A 107 -4.50 30.31 8.13
CA THR A 107 -3.38 29.85 7.28
C THR A 107 -3.16 28.35 7.43
N LYS A 108 -3.18 27.83 8.67
CA LYS A 108 -3.05 26.41 8.97
C LYS A 108 -4.25 25.59 8.47
N VAL A 109 -5.47 26.14 8.56
CA VAL A 109 -6.66 25.52 7.97
C VAL A 109 -6.51 25.38 6.45
N LYS A 110 -6.09 26.43 5.75
CA LYS A 110 -5.83 26.36 4.28
C LYS A 110 -4.77 25.33 3.93
N ALA A 111 -3.69 25.24 4.72
CA ALA A 111 -2.65 24.23 4.53
C ALA A 111 -3.21 22.80 4.74
N ALA A 112 -4.03 22.59 5.77
CA ALA A 112 -4.70 21.31 6.01
C ALA A 112 -5.62 20.92 4.84
N GLN A 113 -6.42 21.88 4.37
CA GLN A 113 -7.33 21.65 3.24
C GLN A 113 -6.57 21.23 1.99
N LYS A 114 -5.41 21.83 1.71
CA LYS A 114 -4.55 21.43 0.61
C LYS A 114 -4.04 20.00 0.78
N PHE A 115 -3.51 19.64 1.96
CA PHE A 115 -3.02 18.28 2.22
C PHE A 115 -4.15 17.23 2.11
N LEU A 116 -5.35 17.55 2.58
CA LEU A 116 -6.52 16.68 2.48
C LEU A 116 -6.98 16.52 1.03
N SER A 117 -6.96 17.60 0.24
CA SER A 117 -7.27 17.56 -1.20
C SER A 117 -6.26 16.72 -1.97
N ASP A 118 -4.98 16.75 -1.56
CA ASP A 118 -3.93 15.89 -2.10
C ASP A 118 -4.10 14.42 -1.68
N GLY A 119 -5.12 14.11 -0.85
CA GLY A 119 -5.45 12.78 -0.36
C GLY A 119 -4.59 12.29 0.80
N ASN A 120 -3.85 13.18 1.45
CA ASN A 120 -3.10 12.87 2.65
C ASN A 120 -3.99 12.94 3.89
N ARG A 121 -3.59 12.24 4.95
CA ARG A 121 -4.19 12.39 6.28
C ARG A 121 -3.51 13.54 7.01
N VAL A 122 -4.26 14.26 7.84
CA VAL A 122 -3.72 15.39 8.61
C VAL A 122 -3.88 15.12 10.10
N LYS A 123 -2.76 15.13 10.82
CA LYS A 123 -2.73 15.14 12.28
C LYS A 123 -2.63 16.60 12.75
N VAL A 124 -3.66 17.10 13.40
CA VAL A 124 -3.64 18.44 14.00
C VAL A 124 -3.39 18.29 15.48
N SER A 125 -2.35 18.94 15.98
CA SER A 125 -1.93 18.85 17.39
C SER A 125 -1.80 20.21 18.04
N VAL A 126 -2.27 20.32 19.29
CA VAL A 126 -2.08 21.47 20.17
C VAL A 126 -1.11 21.09 21.27
N ARG A 127 -0.04 21.87 21.45
CA ARG A 127 0.94 21.68 22.52
C ARG A 127 0.69 22.67 23.64
N PHE A 128 0.47 22.16 24.83
CA PHE A 128 0.30 22.99 26.06
C PHE A 128 1.64 23.18 26.77
N ARG A 129 1.88 24.39 27.27
CA ARG A 129 3.06 24.74 28.06
C ARG A 129 2.64 24.98 29.51
N GLY A 130 3.32 24.32 30.46
CA GLY A 130 3.19 24.61 31.89
C GLY A 130 1.75 24.90 32.36
N ARG A 131 1.47 26.16 32.64
CA ARG A 131 0.18 26.62 33.14
C ARG A 131 -0.99 26.51 32.15
N GLU A 132 -0.74 26.36 30.86
CA GLU A 132 -1.78 26.20 29.83
C GLU A 132 -2.52 24.86 29.95
N MET A 133 -1.91 23.88 30.63
CA MET A 133 -2.56 22.59 30.92
C MET A 133 -3.86 22.72 31.71
N ALA A 134 -3.98 23.73 32.57
CA ALA A 134 -5.21 24.01 33.32
C ALA A 134 -6.37 24.45 32.39
N HIS A 135 -6.08 24.85 31.17
CA HIS A 135 -7.03 25.34 30.19
C HIS A 135 -7.12 24.38 28.97
N ALA A 136 -7.03 23.07 29.19
CA ALA A 136 -7.10 22.06 28.12
C ALA A 136 -8.38 22.20 27.27
N ASN A 137 -9.49 22.66 27.87
CA ASN A 137 -10.75 22.89 27.17
C ASN A 137 -10.64 23.90 26.02
N LEU A 138 -9.74 24.89 26.12
CA LEU A 138 -9.49 25.84 25.02
C LEU A 138 -8.83 25.15 23.82
N GLY A 139 -7.91 24.22 24.09
CA GLY A 139 -7.28 23.42 23.03
C GLY A 139 -8.26 22.44 22.38
N GLU A 140 -9.16 21.85 23.15
CA GLU A 140 -10.21 20.99 22.62
C GLU A 140 -11.14 21.76 21.68
N LYS A 141 -11.64 22.93 22.14
CA LYS A 141 -12.47 23.79 21.31
C LYS A 141 -11.75 24.21 20.02
N LEU A 142 -10.47 24.60 20.10
CA LEU A 142 -9.67 24.98 18.96
C LEU A 142 -9.55 23.84 17.93
N LEU A 143 -9.35 22.60 18.38
CA LEU A 143 -9.28 21.43 17.51
C LEU A 143 -10.62 21.09 16.87
N LEU A 144 -11.74 21.26 17.61
CA LEU A 144 -13.09 21.06 17.07
C LEU A 144 -13.45 22.13 16.03
N ASP A 145 -13.11 23.40 16.29
CA ASP A 145 -13.30 24.51 15.34
C ASP A 145 -12.46 24.28 14.07
N PHE A 146 -11.25 23.74 14.22
CA PHE A 146 -10.41 23.35 13.09
C PHE A 146 -11.01 22.23 12.27
N ALA A 147 -11.51 21.19 12.92
CA ALA A 147 -12.20 20.08 12.25
C ALA A 147 -13.46 20.55 11.52
N ALA A 148 -14.25 21.45 12.15
CA ALA A 148 -15.42 22.06 11.53
C ALA A 148 -15.06 22.85 10.25
N SER A 149 -13.94 23.59 10.26
CA SER A 149 -13.43 24.33 9.10
C SER A 149 -12.98 23.43 7.94
N CYS A 150 -12.74 22.15 8.21
CA CYS A 150 -12.36 21.14 7.20
C CYS A 150 -13.49 20.13 6.91
N ALA A 151 -14.67 20.29 7.52
CA ALA A 151 -15.74 19.29 7.49
C ALA A 151 -16.31 18.98 6.10
N GLU A 152 -16.17 19.89 5.14
CA GLU A 152 -16.61 19.68 3.75
C GLU A 152 -15.78 18.59 3.05
N ILE A 153 -14.45 18.58 3.28
CA ILE A 153 -13.49 17.75 2.54
C ILE A 153 -12.92 16.60 3.37
N ALA A 154 -13.07 16.65 4.70
CA ALA A 154 -12.51 15.66 5.61
C ALA A 154 -13.51 15.21 6.68
N ALA A 155 -13.26 14.01 7.20
CA ALA A 155 -13.91 13.48 8.39
C ALA A 155 -12.90 13.37 9.53
N MET A 156 -13.34 13.68 10.76
CA MET A 156 -12.54 13.47 11.96
C MET A 156 -12.62 11.99 12.36
N GLU A 157 -11.45 11.31 12.47
CA GLU A 157 -11.40 9.88 12.80
C GLU A 157 -11.49 9.61 14.31
N LYS A 158 -10.95 10.51 15.12
CA LYS A 158 -10.91 10.37 16.58
C LYS A 158 -11.17 11.72 17.24
N ASN A 159 -11.91 11.68 18.33
CA ASN A 159 -12.14 12.84 19.18
C ASN A 159 -10.83 13.34 19.80
N PRO A 160 -10.74 14.65 20.13
CA PRO A 160 -9.59 15.21 20.82
C PRO A 160 -9.29 14.43 22.11
N LYS A 161 -8.04 13.99 22.27
CA LYS A 161 -7.60 13.31 23.49
C LYS A 161 -6.31 13.95 23.97
N LEU A 162 -6.28 14.27 25.26
CA LEU A 162 -5.07 14.81 25.90
C LEU A 162 -4.14 13.64 26.23
N GLU A 163 -2.94 13.68 25.66
CA GLU A 163 -1.86 12.73 25.89
C GLU A 163 -0.61 13.49 26.37
N GLY A 164 -0.37 13.47 27.68
CA GLY A 164 0.66 14.26 28.29
C GLY A 164 0.46 15.77 28.08
N ARG A 165 1.31 16.41 27.32
CA ARG A 165 1.24 17.86 27.01
C ARG A 165 0.70 18.16 25.61
N PHE A 166 0.16 17.16 24.93
CA PHE A 166 -0.38 17.30 23.58
C PHE A 166 -1.83 16.85 23.53
N MET A 167 -2.62 17.55 22.75
CA MET A 167 -3.95 17.12 22.35
C MET A 167 -3.98 17.11 20.83
N ALA A 168 -4.50 16.04 20.25
CA ALA A 168 -4.50 15.88 18.79
C ALA A 168 -5.78 15.25 18.27
N ILE A 169 -6.09 15.60 17.01
CA ILE A 169 -7.13 14.97 16.19
C ILE A 169 -6.50 14.46 14.90
N PHE A 170 -7.17 13.50 14.27
CA PHE A 170 -6.82 13.01 12.95
C PHE A 170 -7.95 13.30 11.98
N LEU A 171 -7.60 13.92 10.86
CA LEU A 171 -8.53 14.22 9.77
C LEU A 171 -8.18 13.32 8.57
N ALA A 172 -9.16 12.64 8.03
CA ALA A 172 -9.03 11.85 6.81
C ALA A 172 -9.89 12.46 5.69
N PRO A 173 -9.42 12.48 4.44
CA PRO A 173 -10.19 12.98 3.33
C PRO A 173 -11.43 12.11 3.10
N LYS A 174 -12.61 12.73 2.88
CA LYS A 174 -13.87 12.01 2.60
C LYS A 174 -13.85 11.26 1.26
N ASN A 175 -13.01 11.68 0.32
CA ASN A 175 -12.90 11.12 -1.03
C ASN A 175 -11.60 10.31 -1.21
N SER A 176 -11.21 9.49 -0.24
CA SER A 176 -10.17 8.49 -0.49
C SER A 176 -10.78 7.33 -1.29
N LYS A 177 -10.84 7.49 -2.61
CA LYS A 177 -11.04 6.36 -3.54
C LYS A 177 -9.70 5.71 -3.80
#